data_def8e7ea6c08f11d345abf10d23f8c4c
#
_entry.id   def8e7ea6c08f11d345abf10d23f8c4c
#
_cell.length_a   1.000
_cell.length_b   1.000
_cell.length_c   1.000
_cell.angle_alpha   90.00
_cell.angle_beta   90.00
_cell.angle_gamma   90.00
#
_symmetry.space_group_name_H-M   'P 1'
#
loop_
_entity.id
_entity.type
_entity.pdbx_description
1 polymer ?
#
loop_
_entity_poly.entity_id
_entity_poly.type
_entity_poly.pdbx_seq_one_letter_code
_entity_poly.pdbx_strand_id
1 'polypeptide(L)'
;MVDDLPDEVDAELVADARLRSGVLACIAIGGAAGALARYAMSRVLPVAPGTFPRATFVTNMSGAFVLGCFLTLMRRHEWSSRYVRPLVAVGFLGTFTTFSTMAVETVTLVKEGDAGTGVFYLAVSVATGLAVCALGVLVGRNAARPRAAESA
;
A
#
# COMPACT_ATOMS: atom_id res chain seq x y z
N MET A 1 -13.76 40.70 19.35
CA MET A 1 -14.68 40.51 18.23
C MET A 1 -14.37 39.19 17.55
N VAL A 2 -14.30 38.09 18.33
CA VAL A 2 -14.10 36.69 17.90
C VAL A 2 -15.07 35.74 18.66
N ASP A 3 -15.91 36.29 19.56
CA ASP A 3 -16.75 35.48 20.49
C ASP A 3 -18.20 35.22 20.01
N ASP A 4 -18.52 35.51 18.76
CA ASP A 4 -19.90 35.36 18.24
C ASP A 4 -19.99 34.37 17.04
N LEU A 5 -19.20 33.28 17.04
CA LEU A 5 -19.50 32.17 16.14
C LEU A 5 -20.64 31.33 16.78
N PRO A 6 -21.66 30.94 16.00
CA PRO A 6 -22.73 30.09 16.51
C PRO A 6 -22.15 28.78 17.07
N ASP A 7 -22.66 28.30 18.21
CA ASP A 7 -22.25 27.03 18.86
C ASP A 7 -22.20 25.84 17.87
N GLU A 8 -23.02 25.87 16.82
CA GLU A 8 -23.05 24.86 15.77
C GLU A 8 -21.75 24.84 14.93
N VAL A 9 -21.13 26.00 14.64
CA VAL A 9 -19.89 26.10 13.86
C VAL A 9 -18.71 25.55 14.66
N ASP A 10 -18.67 25.84 15.96
CA ASP A 10 -17.62 25.29 16.83
C ASP A 10 -17.77 23.78 16.99
N ALA A 11 -19.00 23.26 17.09
CA ALA A 11 -19.25 21.83 17.15
C ALA A 11 -18.83 21.10 15.86
N GLU A 12 -19.09 21.67 14.68
CA GLU A 12 -18.66 21.13 13.38
C GLU A 12 -17.13 21.14 13.24
N LEU A 13 -16.46 22.24 13.64
CA LEU A 13 -14.99 22.34 13.60
C LEU A 13 -14.33 21.31 14.52
N VAL A 14 -14.85 21.11 15.73
CA VAL A 14 -14.35 20.10 16.67
C VAL A 14 -14.61 18.69 16.15
N ALA A 15 -15.75 18.42 15.56
CA ALA A 15 -16.07 17.12 14.95
C ALA A 15 -15.11 16.82 13.78
N ASP A 16 -14.89 17.79 12.89
CA ASP A 16 -13.95 17.63 11.75
C ASP A 16 -12.50 17.43 12.25
N ALA A 17 -12.06 18.16 13.26
CA ALA A 17 -10.74 17.97 13.85
C ALA A 17 -10.56 16.58 14.48
N ARG A 18 -11.58 16.06 15.18
CA ARG A 18 -11.57 14.69 15.74
C ARG A 18 -11.55 13.62 14.65
N LEU A 19 -12.27 13.84 13.54
CA LEU A 19 -12.28 12.95 12.42
C LEU A 19 -10.92 12.89 11.72
N ARG A 20 -10.27 14.04 11.55
CA ARG A 20 -8.92 14.13 10.97
C ARG A 20 -7.89 13.44 11.86
N SER A 21 -7.96 13.64 13.18
CA SER A 21 -7.03 12.98 14.12
C SER A 21 -7.19 11.46 14.13
N GLY A 22 -8.43 10.94 14.05
CA GLY A 22 -8.68 9.50 13.93
C GLY A 22 -8.13 8.89 12.64
N VAL A 23 -8.27 9.57 11.50
CA VAL A 23 -7.69 9.14 10.22
C VAL A 23 -6.15 9.13 10.28
N LEU A 24 -5.54 10.17 10.85
CA LEU A 24 -4.08 10.24 11.02
C LEU A 24 -3.56 9.13 11.93
N ALA A 25 -4.27 8.83 13.03
CA ALA A 25 -3.92 7.72 13.92
C ALA A 25 -3.97 6.37 13.17
N CYS A 26 -5.01 6.13 12.35
CA CYS A 26 -5.10 4.94 11.52
C CYS A 26 -3.92 4.82 10.53
N ILE A 27 -3.55 5.93 9.87
CA ILE A 27 -2.39 5.95 8.97
C ILE A 27 -1.11 5.65 9.74
N ALA A 28 -0.92 6.23 10.92
CA ALA A 28 0.27 6.01 11.73
C ALA A 28 0.38 4.55 12.20
N ILE A 29 -0.71 3.97 12.72
CA ILE A 29 -0.75 2.56 13.16
C ILE A 29 -0.51 1.62 11.97
N GLY A 30 -1.23 1.81 10.88
CA GLY A 30 -1.03 1.03 9.65
C GLY A 30 0.39 1.18 9.11
N GLY A 31 0.92 2.41 9.14
CA GLY A 31 2.28 2.72 8.71
C GLY A 31 3.35 2.01 9.53
N ALA A 32 3.23 2.02 10.86
CA ALA A 32 4.13 1.28 11.74
C ALA A 32 4.10 -0.23 11.45
N ALA A 33 2.91 -0.82 11.32
CA ALA A 33 2.75 -2.23 10.98
C ALA A 33 3.34 -2.57 9.60
N GLY A 34 3.10 -1.74 8.57
CA GLY A 34 3.65 -1.94 7.24
C GLY A 34 5.18 -1.84 7.19
N ALA A 35 5.76 -0.86 7.92
CA ALA A 35 7.20 -0.71 8.04
C ALA A 35 7.85 -1.92 8.73
N LEU A 36 7.23 -2.45 9.80
CA LEU A 36 7.69 -3.66 10.49
C LEU A 36 7.60 -4.89 9.57
N ALA A 37 6.52 -5.05 8.83
CA ALA A 37 6.35 -6.13 7.86
C ALA A 37 7.42 -6.06 6.76
N ARG A 38 7.73 -4.88 6.21
CA ARG A 38 8.81 -4.69 5.25
C ARG A 38 10.18 -5.02 5.84
N TYR A 39 10.44 -4.58 7.08
CA TYR A 39 11.67 -4.95 7.78
C TYR A 39 11.78 -6.46 7.96
N ALA A 40 10.71 -7.13 8.36
CA ALA A 40 10.69 -8.58 8.48
C ALA A 40 11.00 -9.27 7.14
N MET A 41 10.44 -8.79 6.01
CA MET A 41 10.75 -9.30 4.67
C MET A 41 12.23 -9.17 4.33
N SER A 42 12.87 -8.05 4.66
CA SER A 42 14.31 -7.87 4.43
C SER A 42 15.17 -8.81 5.29
N ARG A 43 14.69 -9.24 6.44
CA ARG A 43 15.37 -10.23 7.32
C ARG A 43 15.18 -11.66 6.85
N VAL A 44 14.00 -11.99 6.31
CA VAL A 44 13.67 -13.34 5.81
C VAL A 44 14.30 -13.62 4.45
N LEU A 45 14.43 -12.58 3.62
CA LEU A 45 15.02 -12.66 2.28
C LEU A 45 16.33 -11.83 2.20
N PRO A 46 17.40 -12.27 2.86
CA PRO A 46 18.66 -11.54 2.81
C PRO A 46 19.19 -11.52 1.38
N VAL A 47 19.72 -10.35 0.97
CA VAL A 47 20.25 -10.11 -0.36
C VAL A 47 21.75 -9.83 -0.24
N ALA A 48 22.57 -10.56 -0.99
CA ALA A 48 24.00 -10.30 -1.08
C ALA A 48 24.26 -9.03 -1.91
N PRO A 49 25.29 -8.24 -1.58
CA PRO A 49 25.72 -7.11 -2.39
C PRO A 49 25.92 -7.50 -3.87
N GLY A 50 25.58 -6.61 -4.80
CA GLY A 50 25.73 -6.86 -6.24
C GLY A 50 24.77 -7.90 -6.84
N THR A 51 23.77 -8.38 -6.10
CA THR A 51 22.77 -9.32 -6.62
C THR A 51 21.39 -8.69 -6.76
N PHE A 52 20.51 -9.35 -7.52
CA PHE A 52 19.12 -8.91 -7.70
C PHE A 52 18.40 -8.73 -6.35
N PRO A 53 17.78 -7.54 -6.08
CA PRO A 53 17.17 -7.20 -4.78
C PRO A 53 15.84 -7.91 -4.53
N ARG A 54 15.89 -9.22 -4.23
CA ARG A 54 14.72 -10.09 -4.07
C ARG A 54 13.75 -9.63 -2.98
N ALA A 55 14.27 -9.13 -1.86
CA ALA A 55 13.43 -8.69 -0.74
C ALA A 55 12.52 -7.54 -1.15
N THR A 56 13.07 -6.49 -1.75
CA THR A 56 12.31 -5.33 -2.23
C THR A 56 11.36 -5.72 -3.36
N PHE A 57 11.81 -6.56 -4.29
CA PHE A 57 10.98 -7.06 -5.38
C PHE A 57 9.73 -7.78 -4.85
N VAL A 58 9.89 -8.78 -3.99
CA VAL A 58 8.77 -9.57 -3.42
C VAL A 58 7.85 -8.69 -2.58
N THR A 59 8.41 -7.78 -1.80
CA THR A 59 7.64 -6.82 -0.99
C THR A 59 6.75 -5.95 -1.89
N ASN A 60 7.30 -5.39 -2.96
CA ASN A 60 6.53 -4.55 -3.88
C ASN A 60 5.48 -5.34 -4.66
N MET A 61 5.81 -6.57 -5.11
CA MET A 61 4.87 -7.43 -5.84
C MET A 61 3.68 -7.84 -4.95
N SER A 62 3.95 -8.34 -3.75
CA SER A 62 2.90 -8.72 -2.80
C SER A 62 2.04 -7.53 -2.40
N GLY A 63 2.65 -6.38 -2.14
CA GLY A 63 1.92 -5.16 -1.81
C GLY A 63 1.05 -4.65 -2.97
N ALA A 64 1.54 -4.69 -4.21
CA ALA A 64 0.77 -4.31 -5.40
C ALA A 64 -0.43 -5.22 -5.63
N PHE A 65 -0.26 -6.54 -5.46
CA PHE A 65 -1.36 -7.50 -5.55
C PHE A 65 -2.45 -7.23 -4.50
N VAL A 66 -2.03 -7.11 -3.22
CA VAL A 66 -2.95 -6.87 -2.12
C VAL A 66 -3.68 -5.53 -2.29
N LEU A 67 -2.99 -4.48 -2.77
CA LEU A 67 -3.60 -3.18 -3.05
C LEU A 67 -4.70 -3.29 -4.12
N GLY A 68 -4.41 -3.99 -5.23
CA GLY A 68 -5.39 -4.22 -6.30
C GLY A 68 -6.64 -4.96 -5.82
N CYS A 69 -6.46 -6.05 -5.05
CA CYS A 69 -7.55 -6.79 -4.41
C CYS A 69 -8.35 -5.91 -3.45
N PHE A 70 -7.66 -5.26 -2.52
CA PHE A 70 -8.25 -4.49 -1.44
C PHE A 70 -9.12 -3.33 -1.97
N LEU A 71 -8.59 -2.50 -2.87
CA LEU A 71 -9.34 -1.38 -3.43
C LEU A 71 -10.57 -1.83 -4.22
N THR A 72 -10.48 -2.98 -4.88
CA THR A 72 -11.61 -3.54 -5.64
C THR A 72 -12.71 -4.06 -4.71
N LEU A 73 -12.33 -4.77 -3.65
CA LEU A 73 -13.27 -5.27 -2.65
C LEU A 73 -13.95 -4.12 -1.90
N MET A 74 -13.20 -3.11 -1.50
CA MET A 74 -13.76 -1.93 -0.85
C MET A 74 -14.82 -1.21 -1.69
N ARG A 75 -14.58 -1.07 -3.00
CA ARG A 75 -15.54 -0.44 -3.92
C ARG A 75 -16.87 -1.21 -4.03
N ARG A 76 -16.84 -2.52 -3.83
CA ARG A 76 -18.01 -3.40 -4.05
C ARG A 76 -18.84 -3.66 -2.79
N HIS A 77 -18.21 -3.62 -1.62
CA HIS A 77 -18.87 -3.98 -0.36
C HIS A 77 -19.36 -2.79 0.43
N GLU A 78 -19.36 -1.57 -0.12
CA GLU A 78 -19.72 -0.34 0.62
C GLU A 78 -19.06 -0.25 2.02
N TRP A 79 -17.94 -0.92 2.19
CA TRP A 79 -17.12 -0.83 3.40
C TRP A 79 -16.52 0.57 3.48
N SER A 80 -17.39 1.54 3.50
CA SER A 80 -17.10 2.95 3.63
C SER A 80 -16.72 3.31 5.08
N SER A 81 -15.99 2.43 5.77
CA SER A 81 -15.35 2.86 6.98
C SER A 81 -14.26 3.85 6.60
N ARG A 82 -14.48 5.12 6.93
CA ARG A 82 -13.51 6.21 6.73
C ARG A 82 -12.11 5.89 7.29
N TYR A 83 -11.99 4.87 8.11
CA TYR A 83 -10.76 4.45 8.78
C TYR A 83 -10.06 3.26 8.11
N VAL A 84 -10.79 2.35 7.46
CA VAL A 84 -10.20 1.13 6.88
C VAL A 84 -9.28 1.45 5.70
N ARG A 85 -9.70 2.35 4.81
CA ARG A 85 -8.86 2.76 3.67
C ARG A 85 -7.59 3.49 4.11
N PRO A 86 -7.64 4.49 5.02
CA PRO A 86 -6.42 5.10 5.57
C PRO A 86 -5.52 4.10 6.28
N LEU A 87 -6.07 3.21 7.10
CA LEU A 87 -5.29 2.20 7.83
C LEU A 87 -4.54 1.24 6.90
N VAL A 88 -5.28 0.64 5.94
CA VAL A 88 -4.74 -0.46 5.13
C VAL A 88 -4.03 0.05 3.89
N ALA A 89 -4.69 0.89 3.06
CA ALA A 89 -4.11 1.30 1.78
C ALA A 89 -3.02 2.36 1.96
N VAL A 90 -3.29 3.39 2.77
CA VAL A 90 -2.35 4.51 2.94
C VAL A 90 -1.28 4.17 3.98
N GLY A 91 -1.69 3.72 5.17
CA GLY A 91 -0.78 3.35 6.25
C GLY A 91 0.00 2.08 5.91
N PHE A 92 -0.64 0.93 5.98
CA PHE A 92 0.05 -0.35 5.87
C PHE A 92 0.71 -0.56 4.49
N LEU A 93 -0.05 -0.57 3.42
CA LEU A 93 0.49 -0.85 2.08
C LEU A 93 1.40 0.27 1.57
N GLY A 94 1.11 1.53 1.90
CA GLY A 94 1.94 2.67 1.53
C GLY A 94 3.32 2.67 2.19
N THR A 95 3.47 2.05 3.38
CA THR A 95 4.77 1.89 4.04
C THR A 95 5.41 0.52 3.84
N PHE A 96 4.61 -0.51 3.56
CA PHE A 96 5.09 -1.85 3.21
C PHE A 96 5.82 -1.84 1.87
N THR A 97 5.22 -1.27 0.83
CA THR A 97 5.86 -1.08 -0.48
C THR A 97 6.86 0.07 -0.44
N THR A 98 7.84 0.06 -1.35
CA THR A 98 8.86 1.12 -1.41
C THR A 98 9.38 1.34 -2.83
N PHE A 99 9.23 2.55 -3.33
CA PHE A 99 9.87 2.99 -4.56
C PHE A 99 11.29 3.50 -4.29
N SER A 100 11.50 4.20 -3.18
CA SER A 100 12.80 4.79 -2.84
C SER A 100 13.89 3.74 -2.66
N THR A 101 13.61 2.64 -1.95
CA THR A 101 14.57 1.54 -1.80
C THR A 101 14.90 0.92 -3.16
N MET A 102 13.90 0.67 -4.01
CA MET A 102 14.10 0.15 -5.37
C MET A 102 14.99 1.08 -6.20
N ALA A 103 14.79 2.39 -6.12
CA ALA A 103 15.61 3.37 -6.84
C ALA A 103 17.06 3.39 -6.32
N VAL A 104 17.26 3.35 -5.00
CA VAL A 104 18.61 3.30 -4.40
C VAL A 104 19.32 2.01 -4.80
N GLU A 105 18.68 0.86 -4.70
CA GLU A 105 19.24 -0.44 -5.10
C GLU A 105 19.64 -0.46 -6.58
N THR A 106 18.79 0.09 -7.46
CA THR A 106 19.10 0.24 -8.90
C THR A 106 20.37 1.07 -9.11
N VAL A 107 20.45 2.25 -8.48
CA VAL A 107 21.62 3.14 -8.61
C VAL A 107 22.87 2.48 -8.05
N THR A 108 22.76 1.73 -6.94
CA THR A 108 23.88 1.01 -6.32
C THR A 108 24.43 -0.04 -7.28
N LEU A 109 23.56 -0.88 -7.89
CA LEU A 109 23.98 -1.87 -8.88
C LEU A 109 24.71 -1.24 -10.07
N VAL A 110 24.21 -0.10 -10.57
CA VAL A 110 24.88 0.62 -11.68
C VAL A 110 26.26 1.15 -11.24
N LYS A 111 26.39 1.71 -10.04
CA LYS A 111 27.66 2.22 -9.51
C LYS A 111 28.68 1.11 -9.24
N GLU A 112 28.24 -0.08 -8.88
CA GLU A 112 29.08 -1.27 -8.66
C GLU A 112 29.50 -1.95 -9.98
N GLY A 113 29.10 -1.40 -11.15
CA GLY A 113 29.50 -1.87 -12.47
C GLY A 113 28.51 -2.86 -13.11
N ASP A 114 27.42 -3.21 -12.44
CA ASP A 114 26.38 -4.09 -12.98
C ASP A 114 25.14 -3.30 -13.43
N ALA A 115 25.34 -2.40 -14.38
CA ALA A 115 24.27 -1.61 -14.97
C ALA A 115 23.16 -2.48 -15.62
N GLY A 116 23.53 -3.65 -16.17
CA GLY A 116 22.58 -4.58 -16.78
C GLY A 116 21.55 -5.08 -15.76
N THR A 117 21.99 -5.61 -14.63
CA THR A 117 21.12 -6.05 -13.54
C THR A 117 20.31 -4.89 -12.95
N GLY A 118 20.90 -3.70 -12.79
CA GLY A 118 20.19 -2.53 -12.27
C GLY A 118 19.02 -2.10 -13.17
N VAL A 119 19.24 -1.97 -14.47
CA VAL A 119 18.20 -1.59 -15.44
C VAL A 119 17.14 -2.71 -15.57
N PHE A 120 17.56 -3.95 -15.63
CA PHE A 120 16.66 -5.10 -15.66
C PHE A 120 15.77 -5.15 -14.41
N TYR A 121 16.36 -4.97 -13.22
CA TYR A 121 15.62 -4.93 -11.95
C TYR A 121 14.54 -3.85 -11.95
N LEU A 122 14.88 -2.62 -12.36
CA LEU A 122 13.92 -1.52 -12.43
C LEU A 122 12.79 -1.84 -13.41
N ALA A 123 13.14 -2.26 -14.64
CA ALA A 123 12.16 -2.53 -15.68
C ALA A 123 11.21 -3.67 -15.31
N VAL A 124 11.76 -4.80 -14.83
CA VAL A 124 10.95 -5.95 -14.43
C VAL A 124 10.10 -5.65 -13.21
N SER A 125 10.60 -4.86 -12.24
CA SER A 125 9.83 -4.46 -11.05
C SER A 125 8.61 -3.63 -11.43
N VAL A 126 8.76 -2.65 -12.31
CA VAL A 126 7.64 -1.81 -12.76
C VAL A 126 6.63 -2.62 -13.58
N ALA A 127 7.13 -3.36 -14.60
CA ALA A 127 6.25 -4.14 -15.48
C ALA A 127 5.45 -5.21 -14.70
N THR A 128 6.15 -6.00 -13.87
CA THR A 128 5.53 -7.06 -13.06
C THR A 128 4.61 -6.46 -11.99
N GLY A 129 5.00 -5.36 -11.36
CA GLY A 129 4.18 -4.67 -10.36
C GLY A 129 2.84 -4.22 -10.92
N LEU A 130 2.81 -3.64 -12.12
CA LEU A 130 1.57 -3.28 -12.81
C LEU A 130 0.72 -4.51 -13.17
N ALA A 131 1.36 -5.56 -13.69
CA ALA A 131 0.66 -6.80 -14.05
C ALA A 131 0.04 -7.48 -12.83
N VAL A 132 0.78 -7.57 -11.72
CA VAL A 132 0.32 -8.20 -10.48
C VAL A 132 -0.75 -7.36 -9.80
N CYS A 133 -0.67 -6.03 -9.85
CA CYS A 133 -1.74 -5.15 -9.39
C CYS A 133 -3.04 -5.37 -10.21
N ALA A 134 -2.94 -5.45 -11.54
CA ALA A 134 -4.08 -5.75 -12.40
C ALA A 134 -4.69 -7.14 -12.09
N LEU A 135 -3.85 -8.15 -11.84
CA LEU A 135 -4.28 -9.47 -11.37
C LEU A 135 -5.04 -9.37 -10.04
N GLY A 136 -4.53 -8.60 -9.10
CA GLY A 136 -5.21 -8.33 -7.82
C GLY A 136 -6.61 -7.72 -8.03
N VAL A 137 -6.73 -6.76 -8.96
CA VAL A 137 -8.04 -6.19 -9.34
C VAL A 137 -8.97 -7.25 -9.92
N LEU A 138 -8.49 -8.12 -10.80
CA LEU A 138 -9.29 -9.20 -11.39
C LEU A 138 -9.78 -10.20 -10.33
N VAL A 139 -8.88 -10.61 -9.42
CA VAL A 139 -9.22 -11.50 -8.29
C VAL A 139 -10.27 -10.84 -7.39
N GLY A 140 -10.07 -9.58 -7.02
CA GLY A 140 -11.02 -8.83 -6.21
C GLY A 140 -12.40 -8.69 -6.88
N ARG A 141 -12.44 -8.51 -8.21
CA ARG A 141 -13.70 -8.50 -8.98
C ARG A 141 -14.43 -9.83 -8.93
N ASN A 142 -13.71 -10.94 -9.06
CA ASN A 142 -14.31 -12.27 -9.05
C ASN A 142 -14.78 -12.66 -7.65
N ALA A 143 -14.02 -12.35 -6.61
CA ALA A 143 -14.39 -12.60 -5.22
C ALA A 143 -15.63 -11.80 -4.78
N ALA A 144 -15.86 -10.63 -5.39
CA ALA A 144 -17.01 -9.78 -5.08
C ALA A 144 -18.26 -10.07 -5.96
N ARG A 145 -18.25 -11.09 -6.83
CA ARG A 145 -19.45 -11.52 -7.56
C ARG A 145 -20.39 -12.18 -6.58
N PRO A 146 -21.70 -11.81 -6.54
CA PRO A 146 -22.68 -12.60 -5.81
C PRO A 146 -22.60 -14.03 -6.35
N ARG A 147 -22.47 -15.03 -5.47
CA ARG A 147 -22.79 -16.40 -5.87
C ARG A 147 -24.21 -16.36 -6.39
N ALA A 148 -24.39 -16.65 -7.68
CA ALA A 148 -25.73 -16.91 -8.19
C ALA A 148 -26.35 -17.93 -7.23
N ALA A 149 -27.49 -17.55 -6.64
CA ALA A 149 -28.19 -18.42 -5.75
C ALA A 149 -28.37 -19.75 -6.49
N GLU A 150 -27.90 -20.84 -5.91
CA GLU A 150 -28.36 -22.18 -6.24
C GLU A 150 -29.85 -22.20 -5.91
N SER A 151 -30.63 -21.77 -6.89
CA SER A 151 -32.08 -21.98 -6.94
C SER A 151 -32.33 -23.11 -7.90
N ALA A 152 -32.41 -24.27 -7.37
CA ALA A 152 -33.18 -25.39 -7.95
C ALA A 152 -33.99 -26.02 -6.84
#